data_0aba3fcc5586ff88691849739001094a
#
_entry.id   0aba3fcc5586ff88691849739001094a
#
_cell.length_a   1.000
_cell.length_b   1.000
_cell.length_c   1.000
_cell.angle_alpha   90.00
_cell.angle_beta   90.00
_cell.angle_gamma   90.00
#
_symmetry.space_group_name_H-M   'P 1'
#
loop_
_entity.id
_entity.type
_entity.pdbx_description
1 polymer ?
#
loop_
_entity_poly.entity_id
_entity_poly.type
_entity_poly.pdbx_seq_one_letter_code
_entity_poly.pdbx_strand_id
1 'polypeptide(L)'
;IFDNVTSVHTNSSSEIFEQLIRIGAEDVIIGISFPRYSMRTLKALEFASNRKAKVITLTDSVHSPMTLYSSCNLIARSDMASIVDSLVAPLSVVNALVVALCMKKQKDVIATLETLEQIWDEYQVYSSDELNQVDDSVSLNFKENEET
;
A
#
# COMPACT_ATOMS: atom_id res chain seq x y z
N ILE A 1 -8.46 5.69 -7.79
CA ILE A 1 -7.99 4.46 -8.46
C ILE A 1 -8.70 3.23 -7.90
N PHE A 2 -8.92 3.18 -6.60
CA PHE A 2 -9.65 2.10 -5.93
C PHE A 2 -10.74 2.71 -5.05
N ASP A 3 -11.99 2.55 -5.42
CA ASP A 3 -13.11 3.29 -4.82
C ASP A 3 -13.56 2.74 -3.46
N ASN A 4 -13.22 1.50 -3.14
CA ASN A 4 -13.70 0.79 -1.96
C ASN A 4 -12.57 0.42 -1.00
N VAL A 5 -11.63 1.33 -0.78
CA VAL A 5 -10.53 1.12 0.19
C VAL A 5 -10.78 1.96 1.43
N THR A 6 -10.88 1.31 2.57
CA THR A 6 -11.04 1.96 3.87
C THR A 6 -9.86 1.64 4.76
N SER A 7 -9.24 2.66 5.33
CA SER A 7 -8.21 2.47 6.35
C SER A 7 -8.87 2.32 7.72
N VAL A 8 -8.67 1.17 8.34
CA VAL A 8 -9.09 0.93 9.72
C VAL A 8 -8.00 1.41 10.65
N HIS A 9 -8.17 2.62 11.15
CA HIS A 9 -7.20 3.26 12.03
C HIS A 9 -7.89 3.83 13.27
N THR A 10 -7.56 3.30 14.44
CA THR A 10 -8.17 3.74 15.69
C THR A 10 -7.28 3.42 16.90
N ASN A 11 -7.40 4.24 17.92
CA ASN A 11 -6.74 4.06 19.20
C ASN A 11 -7.55 3.18 20.18
N SER A 12 -8.83 2.90 19.87
CA SER A 12 -9.74 2.09 20.67
C SER A 12 -9.94 0.70 20.06
N SER A 13 -9.93 -0.32 20.93
CA SER A 13 -10.22 -1.69 20.46
C SER A 13 -11.69 -1.90 20.10
N SER A 14 -12.62 -1.15 20.68
CA SER A 14 -14.06 -1.24 20.35
C SER A 14 -14.36 -0.67 18.97
N GLU A 15 -13.79 0.47 18.63
CA GLU A 15 -13.98 1.14 17.33
C GLU A 15 -13.55 0.28 16.15
N ILE A 16 -12.53 -0.58 16.30
CA ILE A 16 -12.13 -1.50 15.25
C ILE A 16 -13.29 -2.41 14.84
N PHE A 17 -13.98 -2.98 15.81
CA PHE A 17 -15.11 -3.88 15.54
C PHE A 17 -16.31 -3.15 14.96
N GLU A 18 -16.53 -1.89 15.36
CA GLU A 18 -17.57 -1.03 14.78
C GLU A 18 -17.28 -0.75 13.28
N GLN A 19 -16.03 -0.46 12.93
CA GLN A 19 -15.62 -0.26 11.54
C GLN A 19 -15.71 -1.55 10.73
N LEU A 20 -15.42 -2.71 11.34
CA LEU A 20 -15.44 -4.01 10.70
C LEU A 20 -16.79 -4.73 10.76
N ILE A 21 -17.83 -4.13 11.36
CA ILE A 21 -19.11 -4.81 11.62
C ILE A 21 -19.78 -5.36 10.35
N ARG A 22 -19.54 -4.72 9.20
CA ARG A 22 -20.13 -5.09 7.91
C ARG A 22 -19.25 -5.99 7.06
N ILE A 23 -18.03 -6.32 7.53
CA ILE A 23 -17.09 -7.15 6.76
C ILE A 23 -17.67 -8.53 6.52
N GLY A 24 -17.51 -9.06 5.31
CA GLY A 24 -18.07 -10.34 4.89
C GLY A 24 -17.24 -11.04 3.82
N ALA A 25 -17.80 -12.08 3.22
CA ALA A 25 -17.10 -13.00 2.30
C ALA A 25 -16.59 -12.33 1.01
N GLU A 26 -17.21 -11.23 0.59
CA GLU A 26 -16.80 -10.48 -0.61
C GLU A 26 -15.67 -9.48 -0.33
N ASP A 27 -15.33 -9.28 0.94
CA ASP A 27 -14.34 -8.31 1.36
C ASP A 27 -12.94 -8.93 1.52
N VAL A 28 -11.95 -8.07 1.41
CA VAL A 28 -10.54 -8.39 1.67
C VAL A 28 -10.03 -7.46 2.76
N ILE A 29 -9.44 -8.01 3.81
CA ILE A 29 -8.71 -7.24 4.81
C ILE A 29 -7.21 -7.45 4.65
N ILE A 30 -6.45 -6.37 4.73
CA ILE A 30 -4.99 -6.42 4.74
C ILE A 30 -4.50 -6.02 6.13
N GLY A 31 -3.90 -6.96 6.85
CA GLY A 31 -3.30 -6.72 8.16
C GLY A 31 -1.80 -6.55 8.05
N ILE A 32 -1.28 -5.46 8.61
CA ILE A 32 0.15 -5.15 8.61
C ILE A 32 0.62 -5.09 10.06
N SER A 33 1.53 -6.00 10.45
CA SER A 33 2.13 -5.98 11.77
C SER A 33 3.46 -6.76 11.78
N PHE A 34 4.41 -6.24 12.54
CA PHE A 34 5.77 -6.74 12.70
C PHE A 34 6.05 -7.10 14.17
N PRO A 35 7.22 -7.64 14.53
CA PRO A 35 7.55 -8.04 15.91
C PRO A 35 7.10 -7.02 16.97
N ARG A 36 6.66 -7.52 18.11
CA ARG A 36 5.78 -6.87 19.09
C ARG A 36 4.35 -6.69 18.55
N TYR A 37 3.90 -7.71 17.80
CA TYR A 37 2.63 -7.74 17.08
C TYR A 37 1.46 -7.14 17.86
N SER A 38 0.68 -6.32 17.19
CA SER A 38 -0.49 -5.68 17.78
C SER A 38 -1.61 -6.69 18.03
N MET A 39 -1.98 -6.89 19.27
CA MET A 39 -3.13 -7.73 19.65
C MET A 39 -4.45 -7.22 19.05
N ARG A 40 -4.57 -5.92 18.82
CA ARG A 40 -5.74 -5.33 18.15
C ARG A 40 -5.82 -5.78 16.70
N THR A 41 -4.70 -5.74 15.99
CA THR A 41 -4.62 -6.24 14.62
C THR A 41 -4.96 -7.73 14.54
N LEU A 42 -4.40 -8.55 15.42
CA LEU A 42 -4.69 -9.98 15.46
C LEU A 42 -6.18 -10.25 15.67
N LYS A 43 -6.82 -9.59 16.63
CA LYS A 43 -8.27 -9.73 16.88
C LYS A 43 -9.13 -9.25 15.72
N ALA A 44 -8.71 -8.20 15.01
CA ALA A 44 -9.39 -7.71 13.82
C ALA A 44 -9.33 -8.74 12.68
N LEU A 45 -8.17 -9.39 12.48
CA LEU A 45 -8.02 -10.44 11.47
C LEU A 45 -8.80 -11.70 11.83
N GLU A 46 -8.79 -12.11 13.10
CA GLU A 46 -9.61 -13.20 13.60
C GLU A 46 -11.11 -12.95 13.34
N PHE A 47 -11.58 -11.75 13.68
CA PHE A 47 -12.96 -11.35 13.46
C PHE A 47 -13.35 -11.40 11.98
N ALA A 48 -12.49 -10.86 11.10
CA ALA A 48 -12.71 -10.86 9.65
C ALA A 48 -12.70 -12.30 9.08
N SER A 49 -11.76 -13.12 9.51
CA SER A 49 -11.67 -14.54 9.11
C SER A 49 -12.92 -15.32 9.52
N ASN A 50 -13.44 -15.11 10.74
CA ASN A 50 -14.67 -15.73 11.22
C ASN A 50 -15.90 -15.33 10.39
N ARG A 51 -15.87 -14.14 9.78
CA ARG A 51 -16.90 -13.64 8.85
C ARG A 51 -16.68 -14.03 7.40
N LYS A 52 -15.70 -14.90 7.13
CA LYS A 52 -15.35 -15.43 5.81
C LYS A 52 -14.71 -14.39 4.86
N ALA A 53 -14.31 -13.22 5.35
CA ALA A 53 -13.52 -12.30 4.57
C ALA A 53 -12.16 -12.92 4.21
N LYS A 54 -11.59 -12.53 3.08
CA LYS A 54 -10.24 -12.92 2.69
C LYS A 54 -9.23 -12.09 3.47
N VAL A 55 -8.29 -12.76 4.13
CA VAL A 55 -7.28 -12.10 4.96
C VAL A 55 -5.93 -12.19 4.29
N ILE A 56 -5.33 -11.04 4.01
CA ILE A 56 -3.95 -10.91 3.54
C ILE A 56 -3.13 -10.32 4.68
N THR A 57 -1.96 -10.87 4.95
CA THR A 57 -1.07 -10.32 5.97
C THR A 57 0.26 -9.87 5.37
N LEU A 58 0.78 -8.77 5.87
CA LEU A 58 2.14 -8.32 5.64
C LEU A 58 2.88 -8.34 6.98
N THR A 59 3.86 -9.21 7.09
CA THR A 59 4.58 -9.47 8.33
C THR A 59 6.03 -9.88 8.05
N ASP A 60 6.84 -10.10 9.09
CA ASP A 60 8.27 -10.41 8.99
C ASP A 60 8.58 -11.88 8.72
N SER A 61 7.70 -12.79 9.12
CA SER A 61 7.98 -14.22 9.12
C SER A 61 6.72 -15.06 8.88
N VAL A 62 6.90 -16.23 8.27
CA VAL A 62 5.86 -17.25 8.14
C VAL A 62 5.41 -17.82 9.50
N HIS A 63 6.20 -17.63 10.54
CA HIS A 63 5.88 -18.05 11.91
C HIS A 63 5.20 -16.95 12.74
N SER A 64 4.92 -15.80 12.13
CA SER A 64 4.19 -14.71 12.76
C SER A 64 2.78 -15.18 13.18
N PRO A 65 2.27 -14.76 14.35
CA PRO A 65 0.89 -15.06 14.76
C PRO A 65 -0.16 -14.50 13.80
N MET A 66 0.21 -13.53 12.97
CA MET A 66 -0.65 -12.97 11.91
C MET A 66 -1.08 -14.04 10.89
N THR A 67 -0.21 -15.02 10.62
CA THR A 67 -0.43 -16.04 9.60
C THR A 67 -1.53 -17.05 9.97
N LEU A 68 -1.91 -17.13 11.24
CA LEU A 68 -2.96 -18.04 11.72
C LEU A 68 -4.33 -17.77 11.10
N TYR A 69 -4.62 -16.52 10.76
CA TYR A 69 -5.92 -16.08 10.23
C TYR A 69 -5.88 -15.76 8.75
N SER A 70 -4.73 -15.86 8.11
CA SER A 70 -4.53 -15.37 6.76
C SER A 70 -4.79 -16.40 5.68
N SER A 71 -5.33 -15.92 4.56
CA SER A 71 -5.44 -16.66 3.30
C SER A 71 -4.17 -16.53 2.44
N CYS A 72 -3.43 -15.44 2.62
CA CYS A 72 -2.20 -15.14 1.88
C CYS A 72 -1.26 -14.30 2.76
N ASN A 73 0.02 -14.65 2.74
CA ASN A 73 1.04 -13.96 3.54
C ASN A 73 2.08 -13.31 2.63
N LEU A 74 2.28 -12.01 2.81
CA LEU A 74 3.38 -11.26 2.24
C LEU A 74 4.46 -11.13 3.32
N ILE A 75 5.64 -11.62 3.04
CA ILE A 75 6.75 -11.62 4.00
C ILE A 75 7.75 -10.53 3.63
N ALA A 76 7.94 -9.60 4.55
CA ALA A 76 8.94 -8.55 4.44
C ALA A 76 9.82 -8.58 5.69
N ARG A 77 11.06 -9.05 5.54
CA ARG A 77 11.98 -9.12 6.67
C ARG A 77 12.31 -7.73 7.18
N SER A 78 12.12 -7.54 8.47
CA SER A 78 12.50 -6.32 9.19
C SER A 78 13.68 -6.54 10.11
N ASP A 79 14.44 -7.63 9.89
CA ASP A 79 15.63 -7.97 10.70
C ASP A 79 16.61 -6.82 10.68
N MET A 80 17.04 -6.42 11.86
CA MET A 80 17.90 -5.26 12.01
C MET A 80 19.28 -5.58 12.59
N ALA A 81 20.24 -4.96 11.96
CA ALA A 81 21.59 -4.82 12.55
C ALA A 81 21.65 -3.66 13.59
N SER A 82 20.53 -3.01 13.91
CA SER A 82 20.48 -1.78 14.72
C SER A 82 19.24 -1.74 15.64
N ILE A 83 19.18 -0.77 16.54
CA ILE A 83 18.17 -0.63 17.58
C ILE A 83 16.77 -0.26 17.04
N VAL A 84 16.68 0.20 15.79
CA VAL A 84 15.44 0.69 15.17
C VAL A 84 14.97 -0.24 14.05
N ASP A 85 13.71 -0.65 14.05
CA ASP A 85 13.10 -1.49 13.01
C ASP A 85 13.03 -0.76 11.67
N SER A 86 13.51 -1.36 10.57
CA SER A 86 13.48 -0.76 9.25
C SER A 86 12.13 -0.99 8.56
N LEU A 87 11.50 0.07 8.12
CA LEU A 87 10.29 0.00 7.30
C LEU A 87 10.56 -0.11 5.79
N VAL A 88 11.81 -0.13 5.36
CA VAL A 88 12.18 -0.13 3.93
C VAL A 88 11.62 -1.36 3.21
N ALA A 89 11.86 -2.57 3.72
CA ALA A 89 11.36 -3.79 3.11
C ALA A 89 9.81 -3.87 3.13
N PRO A 90 9.12 -3.59 4.27
CA PRO A 90 7.67 -3.49 4.29
C PRO A 90 7.09 -2.51 3.27
N LEU A 91 7.63 -1.29 3.18
CA LEU A 91 7.17 -0.28 2.24
C LEU A 91 7.42 -0.69 0.79
N SER A 92 8.54 -1.34 0.50
CA SER A 92 8.83 -1.88 -0.84
C SER A 92 7.80 -2.94 -1.25
N VAL A 93 7.39 -3.82 -0.34
CA VAL A 93 6.34 -4.82 -0.61
C VAL A 93 4.98 -4.15 -0.83
N VAL A 94 4.64 -3.13 -0.04
CA VAL A 94 3.41 -2.35 -0.26
C VAL A 94 3.43 -1.68 -1.63
N ASN A 95 4.53 -1.03 -2.01
CA ASN A 95 4.67 -0.41 -3.33
C ASN A 95 4.52 -1.45 -4.46
N ALA A 96 5.18 -2.60 -4.34
CA ALA A 96 5.05 -3.68 -5.30
C ALA A 96 3.60 -4.19 -5.43
N LEU A 97 2.89 -4.32 -4.30
CA LEU A 97 1.48 -4.70 -4.29
C LEU A 97 0.61 -3.66 -5.03
N VAL A 98 0.82 -2.37 -4.74
CA VAL A 98 0.09 -1.29 -5.42
C VAL A 98 0.36 -1.32 -6.91
N VAL A 99 1.62 -1.43 -7.34
CA VAL A 99 1.99 -1.53 -8.76
C VAL A 99 1.33 -2.74 -9.43
N ALA A 100 1.36 -3.91 -8.79
CA ALA A 100 0.73 -5.11 -9.32
C ALA A 100 -0.79 -4.96 -9.49
N LEU A 101 -1.46 -4.30 -8.54
CA LEU A 101 -2.89 -3.99 -8.63
C LEU A 101 -3.18 -2.99 -9.76
N CYS A 102 -2.37 -1.95 -9.90
CA CYS A 102 -2.48 -0.98 -10.99
C CYS A 102 -2.29 -1.64 -12.35
N MET A 103 -1.30 -2.50 -12.51
CA MET A 103 -1.09 -3.26 -13.75
C MET A 103 -2.29 -4.14 -14.09
N LYS A 104 -2.93 -4.74 -13.10
CA LYS A 104 -4.11 -5.58 -13.30
C LYS A 104 -5.36 -4.78 -13.71
N LYS A 105 -5.45 -3.52 -13.31
CA LYS A 105 -6.53 -2.57 -13.64
C LYS A 105 -6.06 -1.43 -14.56
N GLN A 106 -5.13 -1.69 -15.44
CA GLN A 106 -4.42 -0.68 -16.21
C GLN A 106 -5.33 0.33 -16.91
N LYS A 107 -6.44 -0.10 -17.51
CA LYS A 107 -7.38 0.79 -18.21
C LYS A 107 -8.04 1.80 -17.27
N ASP A 108 -8.51 1.32 -16.11
CA ASP A 108 -9.18 2.16 -15.12
C ASP A 108 -8.19 3.15 -14.50
N VAL A 109 -6.96 2.68 -14.26
CA VAL A 109 -5.87 3.51 -13.72
C VAL A 109 -5.49 4.62 -14.66
N ILE A 110 -5.29 4.34 -15.96
CA ILE A 110 -4.94 5.35 -16.97
C ILE A 110 -6.03 6.40 -17.05
N ALA A 111 -7.30 6.02 -17.18
CA ALA A 111 -8.41 6.96 -17.24
C ALA A 111 -8.51 7.87 -16.00
N THR A 112 -8.24 7.31 -14.82
CA THR A 112 -8.22 8.09 -13.57
C THR A 112 -7.05 9.06 -13.52
N LEU A 113 -5.86 8.65 -13.96
CA LEU A 113 -4.68 9.52 -14.00
C LEU A 113 -4.86 10.67 -14.99
N GLU A 114 -5.38 10.40 -16.20
CA GLU A 114 -5.71 11.44 -17.19
C GLU A 114 -6.69 12.48 -16.62
N THR A 115 -7.70 12.02 -15.88
CA THR A 115 -8.65 12.91 -15.20
C THR A 115 -7.96 13.76 -14.11
N LEU A 116 -7.08 13.16 -13.34
CA LEU A 116 -6.32 13.87 -12.30
C LEU A 116 -5.37 14.91 -12.91
N GLU A 117 -4.67 14.58 -13.99
CA GLU A 117 -3.81 15.55 -14.69
C GLU A 117 -4.62 16.74 -15.20
N GLN A 118 -5.80 16.53 -15.78
CA GLN A 118 -6.68 17.64 -16.19
C GLN A 118 -7.09 18.52 -15.00
N ILE A 119 -7.43 17.93 -13.85
CA ILE A 119 -7.78 18.66 -12.65
C ILE A 119 -6.56 19.46 -12.13
N TRP A 120 -5.37 18.87 -12.12
CA TRP A 120 -4.15 19.55 -11.68
C TRP A 120 -3.78 20.72 -12.57
N ASP A 121 -3.98 20.60 -13.87
CA ASP A 121 -3.78 21.71 -14.81
C ASP A 121 -4.82 22.82 -14.61
N GLU A 122 -6.10 22.45 -14.45
CA GLU A 122 -7.20 23.43 -14.25
C GLU A 122 -7.01 24.23 -12.94
N TYR A 123 -6.58 23.55 -11.87
CA TYR A 123 -6.38 24.17 -10.56
C TYR A 123 -4.95 24.65 -10.31
N GLN A 124 -4.06 24.55 -11.29
CA GLN A 124 -2.65 24.95 -11.20
C GLN A 124 -1.94 24.39 -9.95
N VAL A 125 -2.22 23.11 -9.64
CA VAL A 125 -1.69 22.44 -8.43
C VAL A 125 -0.17 22.30 -8.51
N TYR A 126 0.38 22.14 -9.71
CA TYR A 126 1.81 22.12 -9.98
C TYR A 126 2.15 23.24 -10.95
N SER A 127 3.24 23.97 -10.69
CA SER A 127 3.72 24.98 -11.63
C SER A 127 4.36 24.29 -12.84
N SER A 128 3.82 24.54 -14.03
CA SER A 128 4.32 23.98 -15.29
C SER A 128 5.78 24.42 -15.62
N ASP A 129 6.28 25.48 -14.99
CA ASP A 129 7.63 26.00 -15.20
C ASP A 129 8.74 25.09 -14.66
N GLU A 130 8.48 24.30 -13.62
CA GLU A 130 9.50 23.38 -13.06
C GLU A 130 9.67 22.10 -13.91
N LEU A 131 8.61 21.63 -14.53
CA LEU A 131 8.67 20.42 -15.38
C LEU A 131 9.39 20.66 -16.71
N ASN A 132 9.23 21.83 -17.31
CA ASN A 132 9.94 22.20 -18.53
C ASN A 132 11.46 22.36 -18.32
N GLN A 133 11.90 22.80 -17.14
CA GLN A 133 13.34 22.89 -16.81
C GLN A 133 13.99 21.54 -16.58
N VAL A 134 13.24 20.55 -16.06
CA VAL A 134 13.75 19.17 -15.85
C VAL A 134 13.88 18.44 -17.17
N ASP A 135 12.93 18.61 -18.08
CA ASP A 135 12.94 17.94 -19.39
C ASP A 135 14.06 18.49 -20.30
N ASP A 136 14.30 19.78 -20.28
CA ASP A 136 15.42 20.42 -20.98
C ASP A 136 16.81 19.99 -20.43
N SER A 137 16.93 19.82 -19.12
CA SER A 137 18.18 19.39 -18.49
C SER A 137 18.48 17.91 -18.75
N VAL A 138 17.48 17.06 -18.85
CA VAL A 138 17.61 15.63 -19.16
C VAL A 138 17.95 15.46 -20.66
N SER A 139 17.32 16.23 -21.56
CA SER A 139 17.59 16.15 -22.99
C SER A 139 19.00 16.61 -23.36
N LEU A 140 19.57 17.59 -22.64
CA LEU A 140 20.94 18.07 -22.83
C LEU A 140 21.99 17.02 -22.42
N ASN A 141 21.77 16.30 -21.31
CA ASN A 141 22.68 15.26 -20.82
C ASN A 141 22.73 14.01 -21.74
N PHE A 142 21.70 13.73 -22.51
CA PHE A 142 21.72 12.62 -23.49
C PHE A 142 22.45 12.94 -24.77
N LYS A 143 22.47 14.22 -25.19
CA LYS A 143 23.21 14.64 -26.42
C LYS A 143 24.72 14.71 -26.24
N GLU A 144 25.22 15.01 -25.05
CA GLU A 144 26.68 15.03 -24.80
C GLU A 144 27.32 13.64 -24.73
N ASN A 145 26.56 12.57 -24.57
CA ASN A 145 27.07 11.19 -24.50
C ASN A 145 27.12 10.48 -25.90
N GLU A 146 26.57 11.07 -26.94
CA GLU A 146 26.62 10.50 -28.31
C GLU A 146 27.79 11.05 -29.18
N GLU A 147 28.54 12.04 -28.71
CA GLU A 147 29.67 12.65 -29.44
C GLU A 147 31.05 12.24 -28.88
N THR A 148 31.13 11.20 -28.01
CA THR A 148 32.41 10.64 -27.57
C THR A 148 32.50 9.17 -27.94
#